data_eeef5893fff15df545fc8b893f6a70d2
#
_entry.id   eeef5893fff15df545fc8b893f6a70d2
#
_cell.length_a   1.000
_cell.length_b   1.000
_cell.length_c   1.000
_cell.angle_alpha   90.00
_cell.angle_beta   90.00
_cell.angle_gamma   90.00
#
_symmetry.space_group_name_H-M   'P 1'
#
loop_
_entity.id
_entity.type
_entity.pdbx_description
1 polymer ?
#
loop_
_entity_poly.entity_id
_entity_poly.type
_entity_poly.pdbx_seq_one_letter_code
_entity_poly.pdbx_strand_id
1 'polypeptide(L)'
;MATGLKSCKNILVIEDNHAILDVITLILQSESYKVTGLNKSEDMLLHVDELEPDLIILDIMLPDGDGRLLLQELRNNVKTMDIPVLMISARYTEDNIQHGEFKPNGFLAKPFDIDDLLDRIEGILAGNTYC
;
A
#
# COMPACT_ATOMS: atom_id res chain seq x y z
N MET A 1 21.95 15.99 9.81
CA MET A 1 21.24 15.75 9.53
C MET A 1 20.39 15.25 9.77
N ALA A 2 20.66 15.17 9.92
CA ALA A 2 19.91 14.37 9.91
C ALA A 2 18.92 14.61 10.05
N THR A 3 18.77 15.09 10.05
CA THR A 3 17.76 15.38 10.09
C THR A 3 16.61 14.94 9.42
N GLY A 4 15.57 15.26 9.32
CA GLY A 4 14.43 14.91 8.54
C GLY A 4 14.40 13.55 7.92
N LEU A 5 15.05 12.65 8.50
CA LEU A 5 15.29 11.36 7.88
C LEU A 5 14.05 10.49 7.81
N LYS A 6 13.07 10.79 8.67
CA LYS A 6 11.82 10.03 8.67
C LYS A 6 11.03 10.14 7.36
N SER A 7 11.26 11.21 6.61
CA SER A 7 10.49 11.46 5.40
C SER A 7 10.96 10.69 4.19
N CYS A 8 11.92 9.78 4.35
CA CYS A 8 12.44 9.04 3.21
C CYS A 8 11.52 7.94 2.70
N LYS A 9 10.64 7.44 3.50
CA LYS A 9 9.78 6.30 3.09
C LYS A 9 8.79 6.72 2.03
N ASN A 10 8.78 5.99 0.94
CA ASN A 10 7.86 6.20 -0.18
C ASN A 10 6.73 5.20 -0.09
N ILE A 11 5.50 5.69 -0.17
CA ILE A 11 4.33 4.83 -0.17
C ILE A 11 3.56 5.05 -1.47
N LEU A 12 3.27 3.99 -2.18
CA LEU A 12 2.43 4.02 -3.35
C LEU A 12 1.04 3.57 -2.96
N VAL A 13 0.03 4.37 -3.24
CA VAL A 13 -1.36 4.07 -2.89
C VAL A 13 -2.17 3.90 -4.15
N ILE A 14 -2.83 2.75 -4.28
CA ILE A 14 -3.69 2.47 -5.44
C ILE A 14 -5.12 2.31 -4.94
N GLU A 15 -5.94 3.33 -5.19
CA GLU A 15 -7.29 3.44 -4.67
C GLU A 15 -8.13 4.26 -5.65
N ASP A 16 -9.25 3.68 -6.12
CA ASP A 16 -10.08 4.35 -7.13
C ASP A 16 -11.01 5.44 -6.57
N ASN A 17 -11.35 5.37 -5.31
CA ASN A 17 -12.19 6.40 -4.69
C ASN A 17 -11.34 7.62 -4.36
N HIS A 18 -11.61 8.73 -5.06
CA HIS A 18 -10.81 9.94 -4.91
C HIS A 18 -10.82 10.48 -3.48
N ALA A 19 -11.96 10.44 -2.82
CA ALA A 19 -12.07 10.95 -1.45
C ALA A 19 -11.21 10.13 -0.49
N ILE A 20 -11.23 8.82 -0.64
CA ILE A 20 -10.42 7.93 0.20
C ILE A 20 -8.94 8.10 -0.12
N LEU A 21 -8.59 8.19 -1.39
CA LEU A 21 -7.20 8.41 -1.80
C LEU A 21 -6.67 9.72 -1.23
N ASP A 22 -7.45 10.80 -1.30
CA ASP A 22 -7.06 12.09 -0.78
C ASP A 22 -6.85 12.03 0.74
N VAL A 23 -7.75 11.37 1.46
CA VAL A 23 -7.64 11.24 2.91
C VAL A 23 -6.39 10.46 3.29
N ILE A 24 -6.16 9.32 2.65
CA ILE A 24 -4.96 8.52 2.91
C ILE A 24 -3.71 9.34 2.63
N THR A 25 -3.68 10.04 1.50
CA THR A 25 -2.54 10.86 1.11
C THR A 25 -2.24 11.92 2.16
N LEU A 26 -3.26 12.66 2.61
CA LEU A 26 -3.08 13.70 3.60
C LEU A 26 -2.58 13.15 4.93
N ILE A 27 -3.16 12.03 5.38
CA ILE A 27 -2.74 11.39 6.61
C ILE A 27 -1.27 10.99 6.55
N LEU A 28 -0.87 10.33 5.48
CA LEU A 28 0.49 9.84 5.34
C LEU A 28 1.49 10.98 5.20
N GLN A 29 1.14 12.02 4.45
CA GLN A 29 2.01 13.17 4.32
C GLN A 29 2.21 13.88 5.66
N SER A 30 1.17 13.90 6.50
CA SER A 30 1.29 14.50 7.84
C SER A 30 2.24 13.71 8.75
N GLU A 31 2.47 12.43 8.43
CA GLU A 31 3.42 11.58 9.15
C GLU A 31 4.79 11.53 8.47
N SER A 32 5.03 12.45 7.56
CA SER A 32 6.30 12.61 6.85
C SER A 32 6.62 11.52 5.83
N TYR A 33 5.63 10.79 5.38
CA TYR A 33 5.82 9.85 4.28
C TYR A 33 5.71 10.58 2.95
N LYS A 34 6.42 10.10 1.95
CA LYS A 34 6.22 10.54 0.56
C LYS A 34 5.18 9.63 -0.05
N VAL A 35 4.20 10.22 -0.72
CA VAL A 35 3.06 9.46 -1.22
C VAL A 35 2.85 9.72 -2.70
N THR A 36 2.66 8.64 -3.46
CA THR A 36 2.21 8.72 -4.84
C THR A 36 0.90 7.96 -4.92
N GLY A 37 -0.13 8.60 -5.45
CA GLY A 37 -1.45 8.00 -5.55
C GLY A 37 -1.80 7.67 -6.99
N LEU A 38 -2.39 6.49 -7.18
CA LEU A 38 -2.94 6.07 -8.47
C LEU A 38 -4.39 5.68 -8.23
N ASN A 39 -5.27 6.01 -9.17
CA ASN A 39 -6.68 5.71 -9.02
C ASN A 39 -7.13 4.49 -9.83
N LYS A 40 -6.19 3.78 -10.42
CA LYS A 40 -6.47 2.53 -11.12
C LYS A 40 -5.19 1.72 -11.25
N SER A 41 -5.33 0.46 -11.64
CA SER A 41 -4.20 -0.47 -11.70
C SER A 41 -3.30 -0.28 -12.92
N GLU A 42 -3.78 0.45 -13.92
CA GLU A 42 -3.03 0.68 -15.15
C GLU A 42 -1.67 1.30 -14.81
N ASP A 43 -0.63 0.76 -15.40
CA ASP A 43 0.73 1.23 -15.22
C ASP A 43 1.30 1.07 -13.80
N MET A 44 0.62 0.29 -12.92
CA MET A 44 1.12 0.09 -11.57
C MET A 44 2.57 -0.43 -11.57
N LEU A 45 2.85 -1.45 -12.36
CA LEU A 45 4.19 -2.05 -12.38
C LEU A 45 5.25 -1.06 -12.86
N LEU A 46 4.90 -0.19 -13.80
CA LEU A 46 5.81 0.85 -14.26
C LEU A 46 6.13 1.84 -13.14
N HIS A 47 5.11 2.26 -12.40
CA HIS A 47 5.30 3.17 -11.28
C HIS A 47 6.11 2.52 -10.16
N VAL A 48 5.87 1.24 -9.88
CA VAL A 48 6.63 0.51 -8.87
C VAL A 48 8.12 0.47 -9.26
N ASP A 49 8.41 0.22 -10.53
CA ASP A 49 9.79 0.15 -11.00
C ASP A 49 10.49 1.51 -10.86
N GLU A 50 9.79 2.59 -11.17
CA GLU A 50 10.36 3.93 -11.10
C GLU A 50 10.51 4.45 -9.67
N LEU A 51 9.50 4.20 -8.83
CA LEU A 51 9.45 4.78 -7.48
C LEU A 51 10.20 3.96 -6.44
N GLU A 52 10.33 2.68 -6.66
CA GLU A 52 10.89 1.75 -5.67
C GLU A 52 10.25 1.98 -4.29
N PRO A 53 8.92 1.81 -4.19
CA PRO A 53 8.24 2.14 -2.94
C PRO A 53 8.64 1.22 -1.80
N ASP A 54 8.58 1.74 -0.60
CA ASP A 54 8.83 0.97 0.62
C ASP A 54 7.58 0.21 1.06
N LEU A 55 6.43 0.64 0.58
CA LEU A 55 5.14 0.01 0.89
C LEU A 55 4.16 0.35 -0.23
N ILE A 56 3.32 -0.63 -0.58
CA ILE A 56 2.20 -0.41 -1.49
C ILE A 56 0.91 -0.60 -0.72
N ILE A 57 0.02 0.40 -0.74
CA ILE A 57 -1.33 0.27 -0.22
C ILE A 57 -2.23 0.02 -1.42
N LEU A 58 -2.93 -1.10 -1.43
CA LEU A 58 -3.60 -1.61 -2.61
C LEU A 58 -5.05 -1.97 -2.32
N ASP A 59 -5.97 -1.27 -2.99
CA ASP A 59 -7.39 -1.63 -2.93
C ASP A 59 -7.61 -2.91 -3.76
N ILE A 60 -8.39 -3.82 -3.23
CA ILE A 60 -8.71 -5.06 -3.95
C ILE A 60 -9.65 -4.77 -5.12
N MET A 61 -10.61 -3.88 -4.93
CA MET A 61 -11.65 -3.60 -5.94
C MET A 61 -11.30 -2.35 -6.74
N LEU A 62 -10.62 -2.54 -7.86
CA LEU A 62 -10.26 -1.44 -8.75
C LEU A 62 -11.12 -1.50 -10.02
N PRO A 63 -11.41 -0.37 -10.66
CA PRO A 63 -12.29 -0.35 -11.83
C PRO A 63 -11.72 -1.11 -13.02
N ASP A 64 -10.40 -1.17 -13.13
CA ASP A 64 -9.72 -1.83 -14.26
C ASP A 64 -9.00 -3.11 -13.85
N GLY A 65 -9.22 -3.61 -12.63
CA GLY A 65 -8.55 -4.82 -12.21
C GLY A 65 -8.88 -5.25 -10.80
N ASP A 66 -8.29 -6.36 -10.42
CA ASP A 66 -8.44 -6.96 -9.10
C ASP A 66 -7.10 -6.88 -8.38
N GLY A 67 -7.10 -6.24 -7.21
CA GLY A 67 -5.88 -6.06 -6.42
C GLY A 67 -5.20 -7.37 -6.07
N ARG A 68 -5.98 -8.47 -5.95
CA ARG A 68 -5.38 -9.78 -5.66
C ARG A 68 -4.50 -10.27 -6.80
N LEU A 69 -4.89 -9.97 -8.03
CA LEU A 69 -4.08 -10.31 -9.21
C LEU A 69 -2.83 -9.44 -9.28
N LEU A 70 -2.96 -8.18 -8.88
CA LEU A 70 -1.81 -7.27 -8.82
C LEU A 70 -0.81 -7.75 -7.76
N LEU A 71 -1.30 -8.21 -6.62
CA LEU A 71 -0.44 -8.78 -5.59
C LEU A 71 0.31 -9.99 -6.13
N GLN A 72 -0.40 -10.86 -6.86
CA GLN A 72 0.20 -12.03 -7.50
C GLN A 72 1.32 -11.63 -8.45
N GLU A 73 1.09 -10.60 -9.27
CA GLU A 73 2.12 -10.10 -10.19
C GLU A 73 3.34 -9.59 -9.45
N LEU A 74 3.12 -8.86 -8.36
CA LEU A 74 4.23 -8.35 -7.54
C LEU A 74 5.05 -9.50 -6.94
N ARG A 75 4.38 -10.52 -6.42
CA ARG A 75 5.06 -11.64 -5.78
C ARG A 75 5.78 -12.56 -6.76
N ASN A 76 5.35 -12.56 -8.01
CA ASN A 76 5.98 -13.38 -9.05
C ASN A 76 7.13 -12.69 -9.79
N ASN A 77 7.43 -11.45 -9.43
CA ASN A 77 8.52 -10.70 -10.06
C ASN A 77 9.66 -10.53 -9.05
N VAL A 78 10.83 -10.98 -9.42
CA VAL A 78 12.00 -10.96 -8.52
C VAL A 78 12.35 -9.55 -8.05
N LYS A 79 12.04 -8.54 -8.83
CA LYS A 79 12.31 -7.14 -8.46
C LYS A 79 11.33 -6.57 -7.44
N THR A 80 10.14 -7.18 -7.32
CA THR A 80 9.07 -6.61 -6.51
C THR A 80 8.57 -7.57 -5.43
N MET A 81 9.02 -8.81 -5.44
CA MET A 81 8.49 -9.85 -4.57
C MET A 81 8.61 -9.55 -3.08
N ASP A 82 9.55 -8.73 -2.70
CA ASP A 82 9.78 -8.40 -1.29
C ASP A 82 9.17 -7.07 -0.86
N ILE A 83 8.52 -6.34 -1.77
CA ILE A 83 7.89 -5.08 -1.41
C ILE A 83 6.65 -5.35 -0.54
N PRO A 84 6.58 -4.78 0.67
CA PRO A 84 5.41 -4.97 1.52
C PRO A 84 4.14 -4.40 0.89
N VAL A 85 3.04 -5.11 1.08
CA VAL A 85 1.73 -4.69 0.55
C VAL A 85 0.71 -4.72 1.68
N LEU A 86 0.01 -3.60 1.86
CA LEU A 86 -1.14 -3.50 2.73
C LEU A 86 -2.38 -3.45 1.84
N MET A 87 -3.24 -4.45 1.93
CA MET A 87 -4.47 -4.48 1.14
C MET A 87 -5.61 -3.84 1.91
N ILE A 88 -6.46 -3.11 1.20
CA ILE A 88 -7.66 -2.50 1.78
C ILE A 88 -8.86 -2.93 0.96
N SER A 89 -10.00 -3.12 1.62
CA SER A 89 -11.22 -3.54 0.92
C SER A 89 -12.48 -3.27 1.73
N ALA A 90 -13.55 -2.87 1.02
CA ALA A 90 -14.88 -2.75 1.61
C ALA A 90 -15.66 -4.07 1.56
N ARG A 91 -15.22 -5.01 0.75
CA ARG A 91 -15.98 -6.23 0.47
C ARG A 91 -15.35 -7.49 1.04
N TYR A 92 -14.04 -7.63 0.93
CA TYR A 92 -13.35 -8.83 1.39
C TYR A 92 -12.91 -8.66 2.84
N THR A 93 -12.79 -9.78 3.54
CA THR A 93 -12.31 -9.80 4.91
C THR A 93 -10.87 -10.30 4.93
N GLU A 94 -10.20 -10.10 6.04
CA GLU A 94 -8.85 -10.60 6.23
C GLU A 94 -8.81 -12.12 6.05
N ASP A 95 -9.82 -12.82 6.57
CA ASP A 95 -9.89 -14.27 6.46
C ASP A 95 -9.93 -14.72 5.00
N ASN A 96 -10.72 -14.05 4.16
CA ASN A 96 -10.80 -14.36 2.73
C ASN A 96 -9.42 -14.22 2.07
N ILE A 97 -8.67 -13.21 2.45
CA ILE A 97 -7.37 -12.89 1.85
C ILE A 97 -6.29 -13.85 2.32
N GLN A 98 -6.31 -14.23 3.61
CA GLN A 98 -5.30 -15.10 4.19
C GLN A 98 -5.31 -16.52 3.62
N HIS A 99 -6.42 -16.94 3.03
CA HIS A 99 -6.53 -18.26 2.42
C HIS A 99 -6.08 -18.28 0.96
N GLY A 100 -5.69 -17.14 0.41
CA GLY A 100 -5.20 -17.06 -0.96
C GLY A 100 -3.79 -17.62 -1.10
N GLU A 101 -3.40 -17.89 -2.33
CA GLU A 101 -2.07 -18.40 -2.64
C GLU A 101 -0.99 -17.36 -2.30
N PHE A 102 -1.28 -16.09 -2.58
CA PHE A 102 -0.37 -14.99 -2.27
C PHE A 102 -0.99 -14.16 -1.16
N LYS A 103 -0.17 -13.80 -0.19
CA LYS A 103 -0.65 -13.08 0.99
C LYS A 103 -0.04 -11.69 1.07
N PRO A 104 -0.85 -10.69 1.43
CA PRO A 104 -0.30 -9.36 1.72
C PRO A 104 0.39 -9.37 3.07
N ASN A 105 1.13 -8.31 3.33
CA ASN A 105 1.78 -8.11 4.62
C ASN A 105 0.79 -7.59 5.67
N GLY A 106 -0.33 -7.04 5.23
CA GLY A 106 -1.39 -6.60 6.11
C GLY A 106 -2.70 -6.42 5.35
N PHE A 107 -3.78 -6.32 6.09
CA PHE A 107 -5.10 -6.12 5.53
C PHE A 107 -5.89 -5.15 6.41
N LEU A 108 -6.67 -4.28 5.80
CA LEU A 108 -7.49 -3.31 6.52
C LEU A 108 -8.85 -3.20 5.83
N ALA A 109 -9.92 -3.46 6.60
CA ALA A 109 -11.28 -3.37 6.07
C ALA A 109 -11.76 -1.92 6.05
N LYS A 110 -12.48 -1.54 5.01
CA LYS A 110 -13.15 -0.24 4.96
C LYS A 110 -14.53 -0.33 5.59
N PRO A 111 -15.01 0.68 6.27
CA PRO A 111 -14.29 1.90 6.64
C PRO A 111 -13.28 1.61 7.74
N PHE A 112 -12.17 2.32 7.74
CA PHE A 112 -11.12 2.13 8.72
C PHE A 112 -10.85 3.42 9.49
N ASP A 113 -10.30 3.28 10.70
CA ASP A 113 -9.86 4.42 11.49
C ASP A 113 -8.46 4.83 11.07
N ILE A 114 -8.18 6.12 11.20
CA ILE A 114 -6.86 6.68 10.91
C ILE A 114 -5.79 5.97 11.73
N ASP A 115 -6.06 5.76 13.02
CA ASP A 115 -5.11 5.10 13.92
C ASP A 115 -4.81 3.67 13.49
N ASP A 116 -5.82 2.94 13.04
CA ASP A 116 -5.64 1.58 12.55
C ASP A 116 -4.75 1.56 11.30
N LEU A 117 -4.99 2.50 10.39
CA LEU A 117 -4.18 2.62 9.18
C LEU A 117 -2.72 2.87 9.54
N LEU A 118 -2.46 3.85 10.40
CA LEU A 118 -1.11 4.20 10.80
C LEU A 118 -0.42 3.07 11.55
N ASP A 119 -1.14 2.39 12.44
CA ASP A 119 -0.59 1.27 13.19
C ASP A 119 -0.17 0.13 12.25
N ARG A 120 -1.00 -0.17 11.24
CA ARG A 120 -0.65 -1.22 10.28
C ARG A 120 0.57 -0.85 9.48
N ILE A 121 0.65 0.39 9.03
CA ILE A 121 1.79 0.87 8.24
C ILE A 121 3.06 0.81 9.08
N GLU A 122 3.00 1.33 10.30
CA GLU A 122 4.16 1.32 11.19
C GLU A 122 4.63 -0.08 11.51
N GLY A 123 3.67 -1.00 11.75
CA GLY A 123 4.00 -2.39 12.01
C GLY A 123 4.70 -3.05 10.84
N ILE A 124 4.24 -2.79 9.62
CA ILE A 124 4.84 -3.36 8.41
C ILE A 124 6.24 -2.79 8.19
N LEU A 125 6.43 -1.50 8.45
CA LEU A 125 7.71 -0.83 8.20
C LEU A 125 8.69 -0.90 9.38
N ALA A 126 8.28 -1.52 10.48
CA ALA A 126 9.05 -1.50 11.74
C ALA A 126 10.47 -2.07 11.59
N GLY A 127 10.67 -3.03 10.70
CA GLY A 127 11.99 -3.60 10.47
C GLY A 127 12.88 -2.71 9.62
N ASN A 128 12.39 -1.55 9.18
CA ASN A 128 13.06 -0.71 8.20
C ASN A 128 12.92 0.75 8.60
N THR A 129 13.46 1.08 9.77
CA THR A 129 13.21 2.37 10.41
C THR A 129 14.14 3.49 9.97
N TYR A 130 15.16 3.19 9.18
CA TYR A 130 16.10 4.20 8.69
C TYR A 130 15.69 4.76 7.35
N CYS A 131 15.98 5.97 7.16
CA CYS A 131 15.87 6.58 5.86
C CYS A 131 17.20 6.55 5.14
#